data_4806ec5e03a8d7160d189efb62d9b99f
#
_entry.id   4806ec5e03a8d7160d189efb62d9b99f
#
_cell.length_a   1.000
_cell.length_b   1.000
_cell.length_c   1.000
_cell.angle_alpha   90.00
_cell.angle_beta   90.00
_cell.angle_gamma   90.00
#
_symmetry.space_group_name_H-M   'P 1'
#
loop_
_entity.id
_entity.type
_entity.pdbx_description
1 polymer ?
#
loop_
_entity_poly.entity_id
_entity_poly.type
_entity_poly.pdbx_seq_one_letter_code
_entity_poly.pdbx_strand_id
1 'polypeptide(L)'
;YTLDGSTQTKNSEEYSEPFTIPTGNNVISVVIIDSHNQSSSVVKRNYVVNKAKTYVYNEALEILKGKLISKGVLKSDGTTAADGSTVTFVYQSRTTVDGVEMLVVRYDVTSKTGKTSTAGYYGVATKTGDCYTVTQNGGAYSAAAYN
;
A
#
# COMPACT_ATOMS: atom_id res chain seq x y z
N TYR A 1 -20.37 10.27 -23.68
CA TYR A 1 -20.14 9.02 -22.96
C TYR A 1 -20.94 8.94 -21.66
N THR A 2 -21.07 7.74 -21.10
CA THR A 2 -21.58 7.52 -19.74
C THR A 2 -20.63 6.59 -18.97
N LEU A 3 -20.61 6.70 -17.63
CA LEU A 3 -19.74 5.90 -16.76
C LEU A 3 -20.48 4.74 -16.05
N ASP A 4 -21.80 4.71 -16.18
CA ASP A 4 -22.70 3.71 -15.56
C ASP A 4 -23.30 2.72 -16.57
N GLY A 5 -22.91 2.83 -17.85
CA GLY A 5 -23.41 2.00 -18.94
C GLY A 5 -24.80 2.36 -19.44
N SER A 6 -25.38 3.48 -18.98
CA SER A 6 -26.65 3.99 -19.50
C SER A 6 -26.54 4.35 -20.98
N THR A 7 -27.70 4.50 -21.62
CA THR A 7 -27.76 4.89 -23.03
C THR A 7 -27.37 6.36 -23.18
N GLN A 8 -26.50 6.65 -24.14
CA GLN A 8 -26.09 8.01 -24.47
C GLN A 8 -27.24 8.78 -25.11
N THR A 9 -27.32 10.06 -24.78
CA THR A 9 -28.24 11.03 -25.34
C THR A 9 -27.48 12.28 -25.76
N LYS A 10 -28.14 13.24 -26.39
CA LYS A 10 -27.54 14.56 -26.71
C LYS A 10 -27.07 15.34 -25.48
N ASN A 11 -27.56 14.97 -24.28
CA ASN A 11 -27.19 15.58 -22.98
C ASN A 11 -26.12 14.78 -22.23
N SER A 12 -25.61 13.68 -22.81
CA SER A 12 -24.49 12.94 -22.21
C SER A 12 -23.21 13.75 -22.32
N GLU A 13 -22.26 13.48 -21.42
CA GLU A 13 -20.96 14.14 -21.41
C GLU A 13 -20.22 13.95 -22.75
N GLU A 14 -19.66 15.04 -23.26
CA GLU A 14 -18.81 15.01 -24.44
C GLU A 14 -17.35 14.82 -24.05
N TYR A 15 -16.65 13.91 -24.71
CA TYR A 15 -15.24 13.66 -24.44
C TYR A 15 -14.39 14.75 -25.13
N SER A 16 -13.72 15.58 -24.34
CA SER A 16 -12.81 16.63 -24.79
C SER A 16 -11.38 16.45 -24.27
N GLU A 17 -11.22 15.80 -23.11
CA GLU A 17 -9.92 15.61 -22.47
C GLU A 17 -9.91 14.34 -21.60
N PRO A 18 -8.73 13.79 -21.25
CA PRO A 18 -8.63 12.65 -20.36
C PRO A 18 -9.27 12.92 -19.00
N PHE A 19 -10.05 11.97 -18.50
CA PHE A 19 -10.71 12.04 -17.18
C PHE A 19 -10.36 10.84 -16.30
N THR A 20 -10.52 11.02 -14.99
CA THR A 20 -10.30 9.97 -14.02
C THR A 20 -11.54 9.08 -13.88
N ILE A 21 -11.37 7.77 -14.03
CA ILE A 21 -12.42 6.79 -13.77
C ILE A 21 -12.65 6.68 -12.25
N PRO A 22 -13.90 6.83 -11.75
CA PRO A 22 -14.21 6.72 -10.33
C PRO A 22 -13.87 5.35 -9.75
N THR A 23 -13.60 5.30 -8.43
CA THR A 23 -13.43 4.03 -7.72
C THR A 23 -14.72 3.21 -7.74
N GLY A 24 -14.58 1.91 -7.94
CA GLY A 24 -15.70 0.97 -8.01
C GLY A 24 -15.84 0.31 -9.37
N ASN A 25 -17.01 -0.28 -9.61
CA ASN A 25 -17.36 -0.87 -10.89
C ASN A 25 -17.89 0.21 -11.83
N ASN A 26 -17.25 0.38 -12.97
CA ASN A 26 -17.64 1.36 -13.98
C ASN A 26 -17.93 0.64 -15.29
N VAL A 27 -19.00 1.03 -15.97
CA VAL A 27 -19.30 0.59 -17.33
C VAL A 27 -19.21 1.80 -18.25
N ILE A 28 -18.05 1.99 -18.85
CA ILE A 28 -17.88 3.10 -19.80
C ILE A 28 -18.56 2.72 -21.11
N SER A 29 -19.52 3.51 -21.49
CA SER A 29 -20.28 3.36 -22.74
C SER A 29 -20.08 4.60 -23.60
N VAL A 30 -19.68 4.41 -24.84
CA VAL A 30 -19.31 5.49 -25.77
C VAL A 30 -20.04 5.34 -27.09
N VAL A 31 -20.46 6.46 -27.64
CA VAL A 31 -21.03 6.58 -28.97
C VAL A 31 -20.47 7.85 -29.63
N ILE A 32 -20.27 7.82 -30.95
CA ILE A 32 -19.97 9.02 -31.74
C ILE A 32 -21.28 9.46 -32.40
N ILE A 33 -21.61 10.75 -32.27
CA ILE A 33 -22.76 11.37 -32.87
C ILE A 33 -22.23 12.44 -33.84
N ASP A 34 -22.58 12.33 -35.09
CA ASP A 34 -22.15 13.29 -36.13
C ASP A 34 -23.03 14.55 -36.18
N SER A 35 -22.64 15.50 -37.01
CA SER A 35 -23.39 16.76 -37.24
C SER A 35 -24.79 16.56 -37.81
N HIS A 36 -25.10 15.41 -38.38
CA HIS A 36 -26.42 15.04 -38.92
C HIS A 36 -27.25 14.21 -37.89
N ASN A 37 -26.80 14.13 -36.63
CA ASN A 37 -27.40 13.32 -35.57
C ASN A 37 -27.42 11.81 -35.86
N GLN A 38 -26.52 11.31 -36.69
CA GLN A 38 -26.34 9.88 -36.88
C GLN A 38 -25.35 9.36 -35.83
N SER A 39 -25.69 8.21 -35.23
CA SER A 39 -24.90 7.61 -34.18
C SER A 39 -24.15 6.38 -34.68
N SER A 40 -22.90 6.21 -34.22
CA SER A 40 -22.15 4.97 -34.39
C SER A 40 -22.79 3.83 -33.56
N SER A 41 -22.29 2.61 -33.74
CA SER A 41 -22.54 1.54 -32.76
C SER A 41 -21.96 1.92 -31.39
N VAL A 42 -22.65 1.49 -30.33
CA VAL A 42 -22.22 1.72 -28.94
C VAL A 42 -21.06 0.78 -28.59
N VAL A 43 -19.98 1.33 -28.06
CA VAL A 43 -18.87 0.56 -27.49
C VAL A 43 -18.97 0.61 -25.98
N LYS A 44 -18.98 -0.57 -25.31
CA LYS A 44 -18.98 -0.70 -23.86
C LYS A 44 -17.71 -1.38 -23.35
N ARG A 45 -17.17 -0.89 -22.24
CA ARG A 45 -16.03 -1.48 -21.53
C ARG A 45 -16.28 -1.44 -20.03
N ASN A 46 -15.99 -2.54 -19.35
CA ASN A 46 -16.09 -2.66 -17.91
C ASN A 46 -14.72 -2.42 -17.28
N TYR A 47 -14.67 -1.58 -16.26
CA TYR A 47 -13.49 -1.29 -15.47
C TYR A 47 -13.81 -1.44 -13.98
N VAL A 48 -12.91 -2.09 -13.25
CA VAL A 48 -12.96 -2.14 -11.78
C VAL A 48 -11.78 -1.32 -11.26
N VAL A 49 -12.10 -0.19 -10.63
CA VAL A 49 -11.10 0.69 -10.02
C VAL A 49 -11.14 0.47 -8.52
N ASN A 50 -10.14 -0.22 -7.99
CA ASN A 50 -10.03 -0.47 -6.56
C ASN A 50 -9.50 0.79 -5.84
N LYS A 51 -10.06 1.08 -4.65
CA LYS A 51 -9.49 2.09 -3.77
C LYS A 51 -8.06 1.69 -3.41
N ALA A 52 -7.12 2.61 -3.57
CA ALA A 52 -5.75 2.37 -3.13
C ALA A 52 -5.75 1.98 -1.64
N LYS A 53 -5.19 0.80 -1.32
CA LYS A 53 -5.05 0.36 0.07
C LYS A 53 -4.02 1.24 0.76
N THR A 54 -4.30 1.60 2.02
CA THR A 54 -3.32 2.23 2.91
C THR A 54 -3.25 1.37 4.16
N TYR A 55 -2.09 0.79 4.42
CA TYR A 55 -1.88 -0.04 5.59
C TYR A 55 -1.83 0.80 6.87
N VAL A 56 -2.54 0.33 7.90
CA VAL A 56 -2.44 0.85 9.27
C VAL A 56 -1.43 0.04 10.08
N TYR A 57 -1.05 0.53 11.27
CA TYR A 57 0.05 -0.05 12.05
C TYR A 57 -0.09 -1.56 12.28
N ASN A 58 -1.25 -2.04 12.73
CA ASN A 58 -1.43 -3.47 13.02
C ASN A 58 -1.27 -4.34 11.77
N GLU A 59 -1.80 -3.91 10.62
CA GLU A 59 -1.65 -4.62 9.36
C GLU A 59 -0.18 -4.62 8.89
N ALA A 60 0.48 -3.47 8.99
CA ALA A 60 1.89 -3.33 8.65
C ALA A 60 2.79 -4.18 9.55
N LEU A 61 2.48 -4.26 10.84
CA LEU A 61 3.21 -5.10 11.80
C LEU A 61 3.10 -6.58 11.45
N GLU A 62 1.92 -7.06 11.06
CA GLU A 62 1.75 -8.46 10.65
C GLU A 62 2.49 -8.78 9.35
N ILE A 63 2.53 -7.84 8.39
CA ILE A 63 3.36 -7.97 7.18
C ILE A 63 4.85 -8.08 7.55
N LEU A 64 5.35 -7.19 8.43
CA LEU A 64 6.73 -7.19 8.88
C LEU A 64 7.09 -8.50 9.60
N LYS A 65 6.25 -8.96 10.53
CA LYS A 65 6.45 -10.24 11.23
C LYS A 65 6.52 -11.41 10.25
N GLY A 66 5.58 -11.48 9.30
CA GLY A 66 5.60 -12.50 8.25
C GLY A 66 6.89 -12.50 7.44
N LYS A 67 7.40 -11.31 7.09
CA LYS A 67 8.69 -11.15 6.40
C LYS A 67 9.87 -11.62 7.26
N LEU A 68 9.90 -11.23 8.54
CA LEU A 68 10.97 -11.64 9.48
C LEU A 68 10.95 -13.15 9.76
N ILE A 69 9.77 -13.77 9.82
CA ILE A 69 9.60 -15.22 9.93
C ILE A 69 10.15 -15.92 8.68
N SER A 70 9.77 -15.44 7.49
CA SER A 70 10.24 -16.02 6.22
C SER A 70 11.76 -15.93 6.03
N LYS A 71 12.40 -14.93 6.64
CA LYS A 71 13.85 -14.74 6.66
C LYS A 71 14.55 -15.49 7.80
N GLY A 72 13.81 -16.20 8.66
CA GLY A 72 14.37 -16.93 9.79
C GLY A 72 14.88 -16.04 10.94
N VAL A 73 14.53 -14.76 10.96
CA VAL A 73 14.85 -13.82 12.04
C VAL A 73 13.94 -14.05 13.24
N LEU A 74 12.68 -14.33 12.98
CA LEU A 74 11.67 -14.70 13.99
C LEU A 74 11.24 -16.15 13.83
N LYS A 75 10.85 -16.76 14.95
CA LYS A 75 10.08 -18.01 14.95
C LYS A 75 8.63 -17.76 14.53
N SER A 76 7.91 -18.83 14.25
CA SER A 76 6.51 -18.78 13.77
C SER A 76 5.52 -18.12 14.74
N ASP A 77 5.90 -17.96 16.02
CA ASP A 77 5.10 -17.25 17.04
C ASP A 77 5.10 -15.71 16.85
N GLY A 78 6.01 -15.18 16.01
CA GLY A 78 6.14 -13.75 15.72
C GLY A 78 6.64 -12.89 16.89
N THR A 79 7.10 -13.51 17.97
CA THR A 79 7.55 -12.85 19.21
C THR A 79 8.87 -13.38 19.74
N THR A 80 9.38 -14.47 19.18
CA THR A 80 10.66 -15.10 19.57
C THR A 80 11.66 -15.00 18.42
N ALA A 81 12.84 -14.47 18.67
CA ALA A 81 13.95 -14.47 17.73
C ALA A 81 14.52 -15.89 17.51
N ALA A 82 15.29 -16.07 16.44
CA ALA A 82 15.90 -17.37 16.11
C ALA A 82 16.74 -17.95 17.25
N ASP A 83 17.45 -17.11 18.02
CA ASP A 83 18.27 -17.48 19.17
C ASP A 83 17.47 -17.78 20.45
N GLY A 84 16.15 -17.57 20.41
CA GLY A 84 15.24 -17.77 21.53
C GLY A 84 15.07 -16.56 22.44
N SER A 85 15.59 -15.39 22.08
CA SER A 85 15.32 -14.12 22.75
C SER A 85 13.89 -13.64 22.47
N THR A 86 13.30 -12.89 23.41
CA THR A 86 11.96 -12.28 23.20
C THR A 86 12.08 -11.01 22.39
N VAL A 87 11.16 -10.80 21.45
CA VAL A 87 11.12 -9.63 20.57
C VAL A 87 9.93 -8.76 20.89
N THR A 88 10.15 -7.45 20.90
CA THR A 88 9.12 -6.42 21.04
C THR A 88 9.22 -5.43 19.88
N PHE A 89 8.07 -5.12 19.28
CA PHE A 89 7.95 -4.11 18.23
C PHE A 89 7.35 -2.86 18.83
N VAL A 90 8.01 -1.72 18.62
CA VAL A 90 7.58 -0.44 19.18
C VAL A 90 7.35 0.55 18.02
N TYR A 91 6.10 0.99 17.86
CA TYR A 91 5.78 2.03 16.88
C TYR A 91 6.58 3.29 17.16
N GLN A 92 7.19 3.86 16.13
CA GLN A 92 7.95 5.10 16.22
C GLN A 92 7.23 6.25 15.56
N SER A 93 6.95 6.14 14.26
CA SER A 93 6.34 7.23 13.49
C SER A 93 5.72 6.71 12.18
N ARG A 94 4.89 7.54 11.59
CA ARG A 94 4.53 7.49 10.18
C ARG A 94 5.22 8.67 9.51
N THR A 95 6.13 8.41 8.60
CA THR A 95 6.95 9.44 7.99
C THR A 95 7.38 9.04 6.58
N THR A 96 7.89 10.01 5.82
CA THR A 96 8.48 9.73 4.51
C THR A 96 9.98 9.57 4.66
N VAL A 97 10.50 8.41 4.21
CA VAL A 97 11.92 8.09 4.19
C VAL A 97 12.30 7.77 2.74
N ASP A 98 13.28 8.48 2.21
CA ASP A 98 13.76 8.32 0.81
C ASP A 98 12.61 8.33 -0.22
N GLY A 99 11.61 9.21 -0.02
CA GLY A 99 10.44 9.36 -0.90
C GLY A 99 9.31 8.35 -0.70
N VAL A 100 9.46 7.37 0.22
CA VAL A 100 8.45 6.37 0.54
C VAL A 100 7.77 6.69 1.87
N GLU A 101 6.46 6.87 1.86
CA GLU A 101 5.69 6.99 3.11
C GLU A 101 5.60 5.63 3.78
N MET A 102 6.12 5.52 5.01
CA MET A 102 6.17 4.27 5.76
C MET A 102 5.85 4.44 7.24
N LEU A 103 5.44 3.32 7.84
CA LEU A 103 5.34 3.16 9.29
C LEU A 103 6.67 2.63 9.80
N VAL A 104 7.35 3.41 10.65
CA VAL A 104 8.64 3.03 11.24
C VAL A 104 8.41 2.33 12.56
N VAL A 105 9.05 1.19 12.72
CA VAL A 105 8.93 0.29 13.89
C VAL A 105 10.32 0.00 14.43
N ARG A 106 10.52 0.22 15.72
CA ARG A 106 11.73 -0.21 16.44
C ARG A 106 11.59 -1.68 16.81
N TYR A 107 12.67 -2.41 16.62
CA TYR A 107 12.82 -3.83 16.93
C TYR A 107 13.72 -3.99 18.14
N ASP A 108 13.15 -4.31 19.30
CA ASP A 108 13.85 -4.53 20.53
C ASP A 108 13.96 -6.03 20.85
N VAL A 109 15.11 -6.45 21.33
CA VAL A 109 15.39 -7.84 21.69
C VAL A 109 15.70 -7.92 23.20
N THR A 110 14.97 -8.76 23.91
CA THR A 110 15.22 -9.09 25.32
C THR A 110 15.87 -10.46 25.41
N SER A 111 17.10 -10.49 25.86
CA SER A 111 17.88 -11.72 26.05
C SER A 111 17.26 -12.63 27.14
N LYS A 112 17.68 -13.90 27.20
CA LYS A 112 17.26 -14.84 28.24
C LYS A 112 17.63 -14.40 29.64
N THR A 113 18.60 -13.48 29.78
CA THR A 113 19.00 -12.88 31.06
C THR A 113 18.21 -11.65 31.44
N GLY A 114 17.18 -11.28 30.63
CA GLY A 114 16.31 -10.14 30.88
C GLY A 114 16.85 -8.79 30.39
N LYS A 115 18.02 -8.74 29.74
CA LYS A 115 18.58 -7.50 29.20
C LYS A 115 17.89 -7.17 27.86
N THR A 116 17.27 -5.99 27.76
CA THR A 116 16.67 -5.47 26.53
C THR A 116 17.63 -4.51 25.82
N SER A 117 17.71 -4.62 24.50
CA SER A 117 18.44 -3.70 23.64
C SER A 117 17.69 -3.50 22.32
N THR A 118 17.82 -2.31 21.73
CA THR A 118 17.34 -2.06 20.37
C THR A 118 18.27 -2.76 19.38
N ALA A 119 17.72 -3.66 18.60
CA ALA A 119 18.47 -4.39 17.57
C ALA A 119 18.38 -3.70 16.20
N GLY A 120 17.41 -2.80 15.99
CA GLY A 120 17.28 -2.04 14.76
C GLY A 120 15.91 -1.41 14.57
N TYR A 121 15.70 -0.91 13.36
CA TYR A 121 14.44 -0.33 12.93
C TYR A 121 14.03 -0.95 11.59
N TYR A 122 12.72 -1.07 11.41
CA TYR A 122 12.11 -1.49 10.16
C TYR A 122 11.07 -0.48 9.71
N GLY A 123 10.85 -0.40 8.41
CA GLY A 123 9.78 0.38 7.80
C GLY A 123 8.85 -0.52 7.00
N VAL A 124 7.57 -0.19 7.00
CA VAL A 124 6.59 -0.82 6.10
C VAL A 124 5.90 0.27 5.31
N ALA A 125 6.05 0.24 4.00
CA ALA A 125 5.45 1.22 3.10
C ALA A 125 3.92 1.19 3.22
N THR A 126 3.31 2.36 3.46
CA THR A 126 1.88 2.46 3.75
C THR A 126 0.98 2.10 2.57
N LYS A 127 1.48 2.26 1.33
CA LYS A 127 0.71 2.00 0.10
C LYS A 127 0.92 0.61 -0.48
N THR A 128 2.12 0.04 -0.34
CA THR A 128 2.48 -1.23 -0.98
C THR A 128 2.63 -2.38 0.00
N GLY A 129 2.95 -2.10 1.26
CA GLY A 129 3.29 -3.11 2.26
C GLY A 129 4.73 -3.62 2.15
N ASP A 130 5.55 -3.02 1.28
CA ASP A 130 6.96 -3.39 1.16
C ASP A 130 7.70 -3.10 2.45
N CYS A 131 8.58 -4.03 2.85
CA CYS A 131 9.38 -3.91 4.05
C CYS A 131 10.77 -3.33 3.74
N TYR A 132 11.28 -2.56 4.70
CA TYR A 132 12.59 -1.90 4.63
C TYR A 132 13.33 -2.10 5.95
N THR A 133 14.65 -2.24 5.88
CA THR A 133 15.50 -1.92 7.02
C THR A 133 15.66 -0.41 7.09
N VAL A 134 15.58 0.15 8.29
CA VAL A 134 15.66 1.60 8.51
C VAL A 134 16.84 1.90 9.41
N THR A 135 17.68 2.85 9.01
CA THR A 135 18.80 3.34 9.81
C THR A 135 18.44 4.72 10.35
N GLN A 136 18.65 4.94 11.64
CA GLN A 136 18.46 6.24 12.29
C GLN A 136 19.81 6.91 12.53
N ASN A 137 19.99 8.09 11.95
CA ASN A 137 21.21 8.90 12.09
C ASN A 137 20.84 10.32 12.52
N GLY A 138 21.16 10.70 13.77
CA GLY A 138 20.95 12.06 14.24
C GLY A 138 19.51 12.60 14.13
N GLY A 139 18.51 11.74 14.25
CA GLY A 139 17.08 12.11 14.12
C GLY A 139 16.52 11.98 12.71
N ALA A 140 17.35 11.75 11.69
CA ALA A 140 16.91 11.42 10.33
C ALA A 140 16.88 9.90 10.11
N TYR A 141 16.02 9.44 9.18
CA TYR A 141 15.95 8.04 8.75
C TYR A 141 16.44 7.90 7.30
N SER A 142 17.10 6.78 7.03
CA SER A 142 17.34 6.28 5.68
C SER A 142 16.80 4.84 5.58
N ALA A 143 16.40 4.39 4.39
CA ALA A 143 15.78 3.09 4.21
C ALA A 143 16.44 2.30 3.08
N ALA A 144 16.55 0.97 3.28
CA ALA A 144 16.95 0.03 2.23
C ALA A 144 15.92 -1.09 2.14
N ALA A 145 15.59 -1.52 0.91
CA ALA A 145 14.61 -2.58 0.71
C ALA A 145 15.00 -3.87 1.46
N TYR A 146 14.06 -4.42 2.21
CA TYR A 146 14.23 -5.66 2.95
C TYR A 146 13.59 -6.81 2.16
N ASN A 147 14.32 -7.26 1.13
CA ASN A 147 13.89 -8.30 0.18
C ASN A 147 14.02 -9.72 0.73
#